data_a9f50e7f450fba3b0531d1b8c7e395f0
#
_entry.id   a9f50e7f450fba3b0531d1b8c7e395f0
#
_cell.length_a   1.000
_cell.length_b   1.000
_cell.length_c   1.000
_cell.angle_alpha   90.00
_cell.angle_beta   90.00
_cell.angle_gamma   90.00
#
_symmetry.space_group_name_H-M   'P 1'
#
loop_
_entity.id
_entity.type
_entity.pdbx_description
1 polymer ?
#
loop_
_entity_poly.entity_id
_entity_poly.type
_entity_poly.pdbx_seq_one_letter_code
_entity_poly.pdbx_strand_id
1 'polypeptide(L)'
;MKRVAVVVVALVGLVFWPTAANAHTADAEHLPDLQTLKPSEIRITRTCDFLVLNCKKELRFSNMVGNYGHGRLEMRPQHDAGTSKTTAYQRIYSHDTAGSSYLVRERAAGDFVFHNAHNHWHFEGFANYSLVTANASDTAISGIQKRSSQKTTFCIIDTNRLNVTLEHSGAQTYTRCGQNDMTGLTVGWADRYGWDLAGQQIALNGLADGYYWLVSTADFQQRLSETNETNNCAAAKIEIRGTSVYDRGHKIPC
;
A
#
# COMPACT_ATOMS: atom_id res chain seq x y z
N MET A 1 11.98 -45.19 78.99
CA MET A 1 11.14 -44.40 78.07
C MET A 1 12.03 -43.86 76.95
N LYS A 2 11.97 -44.49 75.82
CA LYS A 2 12.78 -44.05 74.66
C LYS A 2 11.94 -43.07 73.77
N ARG A 3 12.41 -41.86 73.62
CA ARG A 3 11.78 -40.86 72.69
C ARG A 3 12.26 -41.09 71.27
N VAL A 4 11.31 -41.35 70.36
CA VAL A 4 11.57 -41.43 68.95
C VAL A 4 11.36 -40.04 68.36
N ALA A 5 12.40 -39.49 67.75
CA ALA A 5 12.30 -38.23 67.00
C ALA A 5 11.91 -38.56 65.60
N VAL A 6 10.79 -37.99 65.07
CA VAL A 6 10.36 -38.08 63.71
C VAL A 6 10.92 -36.85 62.99
N VAL A 7 11.78 -37.09 61.97
CA VAL A 7 12.27 -36.05 61.04
C VAL A 7 11.32 -35.98 59.86
N VAL A 8 10.64 -34.86 59.70
CA VAL A 8 9.83 -34.58 58.51
C VAL A 8 10.71 -33.87 57.49
N VAL A 9 11.03 -34.55 56.40
CA VAL A 9 11.72 -33.95 55.24
C VAL A 9 10.66 -33.35 54.32
N ALA A 10 10.61 -32.01 54.22
CA ALA A 10 9.78 -31.31 53.29
C ALA A 10 10.47 -31.30 51.90
N LEU A 11 9.94 -32.04 50.95
CA LEU A 11 10.31 -31.97 49.52
C LEU A 11 9.69 -30.71 48.92
N VAL A 12 10.47 -29.67 48.65
CA VAL A 12 10.08 -28.52 47.85
C VAL A 12 10.19 -28.92 46.38
N GLY A 13 9.07 -29.25 45.77
CA GLY A 13 8.98 -29.48 44.33
C GLY A 13 9.09 -28.16 43.58
N LEU A 14 10.21 -27.97 42.84
CA LEU A 14 10.34 -26.89 41.85
C LEU A 14 9.44 -27.21 40.65
N VAL A 15 8.31 -26.53 40.58
CA VAL A 15 7.45 -26.57 39.40
C VAL A 15 8.11 -25.68 38.34
N PHE A 16 8.80 -26.28 37.38
CA PHE A 16 9.20 -25.60 36.12
C PHE A 16 7.95 -25.41 35.27
N TRP A 17 7.46 -24.20 35.20
CA TRP A 17 6.53 -23.82 34.14
C TRP A 17 7.34 -23.68 32.84
N PRO A 18 6.99 -24.41 31.77
CA PRO A 18 7.59 -24.14 30.49
C PRO A 18 7.11 -22.75 30.07
N THR A 19 8.02 -21.79 29.99
CA THR A 19 7.78 -20.57 29.20
C THR A 19 7.50 -21.05 27.80
N ALA A 20 6.26 -20.90 27.32
CA ALA A 20 5.95 -21.04 25.89
C ALA A 20 6.76 -19.97 25.16
N ALA A 21 7.95 -20.32 24.73
CA ALA A 21 8.58 -19.62 23.63
C ALA A 21 7.61 -19.76 22.49
N ASN A 22 7.08 -18.65 21.98
CA ASN A 22 6.39 -18.62 20.70
C ASN A 22 7.40 -19.14 19.68
N ALA A 23 7.36 -20.45 19.41
CA ALA A 23 8.03 -21.02 18.26
C ALA A 23 7.30 -20.43 17.05
N HIS A 24 7.87 -19.39 16.43
CA HIS A 24 7.56 -19.07 15.06
C HIS A 24 7.77 -20.36 14.28
N THR A 25 6.68 -20.94 13.81
CA THR A 25 6.79 -22.10 12.92
C THR A 25 7.58 -21.61 11.71
N ALA A 26 8.71 -22.24 11.41
CA ALA A 26 9.68 -21.85 10.39
C ALA A 26 9.12 -21.79 8.96
N ASP A 27 7.81 -22.07 8.78
CA ASP A 27 7.12 -22.19 7.48
C ASP A 27 6.00 -21.16 7.25
N ALA A 28 5.81 -20.17 8.13
CA ALA A 28 4.79 -19.14 7.90
C ALA A 28 5.21 -18.20 6.77
N GLU A 29 4.35 -18.02 5.77
CA GLU A 29 4.57 -17.02 4.71
C GLU A 29 4.60 -15.62 5.31
N HIS A 30 5.65 -14.88 4.99
CA HIS A 30 5.76 -13.46 5.35
C HIS A 30 5.19 -12.62 4.22
N LEU A 31 3.98 -12.13 4.42
CA LEU A 31 3.24 -11.35 3.44
C LEU A 31 3.43 -9.85 3.68
N PRO A 32 3.36 -9.02 2.63
CA PRO A 32 3.21 -7.58 2.77
C PRO A 32 1.86 -7.23 3.40
N ASP A 33 1.73 -6.01 3.88
CA ASP A 33 0.50 -5.35 4.31
C ASP A 33 0.50 -3.94 3.74
N LEU A 34 -0.20 -3.74 2.61
CA LEU A 34 -0.21 -2.49 1.90
C LEU A 34 -1.24 -1.54 2.51
N GLN A 35 -0.76 -0.45 3.07
CA GLN A 35 -1.64 0.57 3.61
C GLN A 35 -1.47 1.88 2.85
N THR A 36 -2.59 2.39 2.36
CA THR A 36 -2.60 3.71 1.76
C THR A 36 -2.64 4.78 2.84
N LEU A 37 -1.77 5.77 2.74
CA LEU A 37 -1.80 6.93 3.61
C LEU A 37 -2.82 7.95 3.09
N LYS A 38 -3.27 8.85 3.97
CA LYS A 38 -4.16 9.94 3.58
C LYS A 38 -3.61 10.69 2.36
N PRO A 39 -4.38 10.85 1.27
CA PRO A 39 -4.00 11.73 0.18
C PRO A 39 -3.64 13.13 0.69
N SER A 40 -2.54 13.69 0.21
CA SER A 40 -1.95 14.93 0.72
C SER A 40 -1.66 15.93 -0.42
N GLU A 41 -1.20 17.14 -0.07
CA GLU A 41 -0.85 18.18 -1.04
C GLU A 41 -1.97 18.44 -2.07
N ILE A 42 -3.22 18.31 -1.62
CA ILE A 42 -4.42 18.37 -2.46
C ILE A 42 -4.61 19.81 -2.95
N ARG A 43 -4.75 19.96 -4.26
CA ARG A 43 -4.93 21.27 -4.92
C ARG A 43 -5.76 21.18 -6.18
N ILE A 44 -6.36 22.28 -6.58
CA ILE A 44 -7.01 22.40 -7.87
C ILE A 44 -6.08 23.16 -8.81
N THR A 45 -5.84 22.59 -9.99
CA THR A 45 -5.14 23.25 -11.09
C THR A 45 -6.12 23.56 -12.23
N ARG A 46 -5.85 24.64 -12.95
CA ARG A 46 -6.59 25.02 -14.14
C ARG A 46 -5.60 25.33 -15.26
N THR A 47 -5.70 24.61 -16.35
CA THR A 47 -4.91 24.86 -17.57
C THR A 47 -5.85 25.18 -18.69
N CYS A 48 -5.66 26.34 -19.31
CA CYS A 48 -6.51 26.80 -20.42
C CYS A 48 -5.72 26.76 -21.72
N ASP A 49 -6.32 26.15 -22.75
CA ASP A 49 -5.88 26.28 -24.11
C ASP A 49 -6.66 27.45 -24.74
N PHE A 50 -5.95 28.54 -25.01
CA PHE A 50 -6.54 29.76 -25.56
C PHE A 50 -6.94 29.65 -27.04
N LEU A 51 -6.36 28.68 -27.76
CA LEU A 51 -6.67 28.46 -29.17
C LEU A 51 -8.05 27.82 -29.35
N VAL A 52 -8.41 26.91 -28.41
CA VAL A 52 -9.70 26.21 -28.46
C VAL A 52 -10.66 26.67 -27.38
N LEU A 53 -10.31 27.73 -26.63
CA LEU A 53 -11.10 28.29 -25.52
C LEU A 53 -11.55 27.24 -24.50
N ASN A 54 -10.74 26.22 -24.28
CA ASN A 54 -11.03 25.12 -23.40
C ASN A 54 -10.12 25.14 -22.18
N CYS A 55 -10.72 25.03 -20.99
CA CYS A 55 -9.98 24.94 -19.73
C CYS A 55 -10.20 23.58 -19.09
N LYS A 56 -9.12 22.92 -18.75
CA LYS A 56 -9.14 21.71 -17.92
C LYS A 56 -9.03 22.13 -16.44
N LYS A 57 -9.97 21.69 -15.62
CA LYS A 57 -9.94 21.82 -14.17
C LYS A 57 -9.67 20.43 -13.57
N GLU A 58 -8.62 20.30 -12.77
CA GLU A 58 -8.16 19.03 -12.24
C GLU A 58 -7.91 19.13 -10.74
N LEU A 59 -8.31 18.11 -9.99
CA LEU A 59 -7.86 17.87 -8.62
C LEU A 59 -6.56 17.10 -8.70
N ARG A 60 -5.48 17.68 -8.19
CA ARG A 60 -4.16 17.05 -8.08
C ARG A 60 -3.83 16.80 -6.63
N PHE A 61 -3.13 15.71 -6.37
CA PHE A 61 -2.79 15.29 -5.00
C PHE A 61 -1.62 14.32 -5.00
N SER A 62 -0.92 14.28 -3.87
CA SER A 62 0.09 13.25 -3.61
C SER A 62 -0.56 12.05 -2.95
N ASN A 63 -0.11 10.86 -3.36
CA ASN A 63 -0.48 9.58 -2.78
C ASN A 63 0.74 8.84 -2.27
N MET A 64 0.57 8.03 -1.24
CA MET A 64 1.62 7.19 -0.67
C MET A 64 1.01 5.85 -0.25
N VAL A 65 1.64 4.75 -0.68
CA VAL A 65 1.30 3.39 -0.26
C VAL A 65 2.51 2.80 0.44
N GLY A 66 2.36 2.36 1.68
CA GLY A 66 3.42 1.78 2.49
C GLY A 66 3.23 0.30 2.72
N ASN A 67 4.34 -0.42 2.93
CA ASN A 67 4.32 -1.81 3.36
C ASN A 67 4.55 -1.89 4.87
N TYR A 68 3.51 -2.26 5.61
CA TYR A 68 3.48 -2.44 7.07
C TYR A 68 3.53 -3.91 7.50
N GLY A 69 3.64 -4.84 6.55
CA GLY A 69 3.62 -6.27 6.78
C GLY A 69 4.91 -6.85 7.37
N HIS A 70 4.92 -8.17 7.49
CA HIS A 70 6.10 -8.92 7.92
C HIS A 70 7.00 -9.34 6.75
N GLY A 71 6.49 -9.30 5.52
CA GLY A 71 7.20 -9.61 4.29
C GLY A 71 7.27 -8.45 3.31
N ARG A 72 8.27 -8.47 2.46
CA ARG A 72 8.38 -7.52 1.36
C ARG A 72 7.33 -7.82 0.30
N LEU A 73 6.79 -6.79 -0.34
CA LEU A 73 6.20 -6.93 -1.66
C LEU A 73 7.35 -7.02 -2.66
N GLU A 74 7.46 -8.12 -3.38
CA GLU A 74 8.42 -8.27 -4.47
C GLU A 74 7.72 -8.80 -5.71
N MET A 75 7.85 -8.08 -6.81
CA MET A 75 7.24 -8.39 -8.10
C MET A 75 8.34 -8.70 -9.12
N ARG A 76 8.35 -9.93 -9.64
CA ARG A 76 9.26 -10.36 -10.69
C ARG A 76 8.59 -10.24 -12.05
N PRO A 77 9.17 -9.48 -13.01
CA PRO A 77 8.69 -9.49 -14.37
C PRO A 77 9.08 -10.79 -15.08
N GLN A 78 8.17 -11.33 -15.87
CA GLN A 78 8.45 -12.42 -16.80
C GLN A 78 7.97 -12.03 -18.18
N HIS A 79 8.92 -11.72 -19.04
CA HIS A 79 8.65 -11.33 -20.41
C HIS A 79 8.39 -12.57 -21.27
N ASP A 80 7.30 -12.57 -22.02
CA ASP A 80 7.00 -13.60 -23.00
C ASP A 80 7.61 -13.24 -24.35
N ALA A 81 8.59 -14.02 -24.78
CA ALA A 81 9.30 -13.79 -26.04
C ALA A 81 8.39 -13.93 -27.31
N GLY A 82 7.26 -14.64 -27.21
CA GLY A 82 6.29 -14.83 -28.29
C GLY A 82 5.23 -13.73 -28.39
N THR A 83 5.15 -12.88 -27.39
CA THR A 83 4.18 -11.77 -27.31
C THR A 83 4.82 -10.53 -26.70
N SER A 84 4.13 -9.38 -26.72
CA SER A 84 4.60 -8.18 -26.02
C SER A 84 4.20 -8.17 -24.51
N LYS A 85 3.68 -9.28 -24.00
CA LYS A 85 3.18 -9.40 -22.64
C LYS A 85 4.32 -9.61 -21.65
N THR A 86 4.24 -8.93 -20.50
CA THR A 86 5.13 -9.14 -19.36
C THR A 86 4.27 -9.42 -18.13
N THR A 87 4.24 -10.68 -17.72
CA THR A 87 3.50 -11.10 -16.52
C THR A 87 4.27 -10.72 -15.27
N ALA A 88 3.54 -10.20 -14.28
CA ALA A 88 4.05 -9.88 -12.96
C ALA A 88 3.82 -11.08 -12.03
N TYR A 89 4.88 -11.62 -11.45
CA TYR A 89 4.83 -12.66 -10.43
C TYR A 89 5.17 -12.08 -9.08
N GLN A 90 4.22 -12.16 -8.13
CA GLN A 90 4.51 -11.86 -6.72
C GLN A 90 5.32 -13.01 -6.13
N ARG A 91 6.47 -12.69 -5.53
CA ARG A 91 7.34 -13.61 -4.81
C ARG A 91 7.06 -13.53 -3.32
N ILE A 92 6.79 -14.66 -2.71
CA ILE A 92 6.44 -14.79 -1.30
C ILE A 92 7.54 -15.55 -0.58
N TYR A 93 7.99 -14.99 0.54
CA TYR A 93 9.13 -15.46 1.30
C TYR A 93 8.74 -15.94 2.69
N SER A 94 9.61 -16.73 3.28
CA SER A 94 9.64 -17.05 4.70
C SER A 94 11.05 -16.84 5.24
N HIS A 95 11.23 -17.03 6.55
CA HIS A 95 12.53 -17.03 7.20
C HIS A 95 12.76 -18.37 7.88
N ASP A 96 13.98 -18.89 7.79
CA ASP A 96 14.36 -20.06 8.55
C ASP A 96 14.60 -19.73 10.03
N THR A 97 14.90 -20.71 10.83
CA THR A 97 15.16 -20.56 12.27
C THR A 97 16.39 -19.69 12.57
N ALA A 98 17.27 -19.47 11.60
CA ALA A 98 18.42 -18.58 11.69
C ALA A 98 18.12 -17.16 11.21
N GLY A 99 16.88 -16.91 10.75
CA GLY A 99 16.43 -15.62 10.23
C GLY A 99 16.79 -15.35 8.77
N SER A 100 17.30 -16.35 8.03
CA SER A 100 17.61 -16.21 6.61
C SER A 100 16.35 -16.32 5.78
N SER A 101 16.16 -15.36 4.87
CA SER A 101 14.98 -15.33 3.99
C SER A 101 15.14 -16.32 2.83
N TYR A 102 14.09 -17.11 2.56
CA TYR A 102 14.02 -18.00 1.40
C TYR A 102 12.68 -17.88 0.67
N LEU A 103 12.69 -18.11 -0.65
CA LEU A 103 11.51 -18.07 -1.48
C LEU A 103 10.64 -19.31 -1.22
N VAL A 104 9.39 -19.08 -0.82
CA VAL A 104 8.39 -20.15 -0.63
C VAL A 104 7.68 -20.46 -1.93
N ARG A 105 7.15 -19.42 -2.60
CA ARG A 105 6.41 -19.57 -3.86
C ARG A 105 6.36 -18.28 -4.67
N GLU A 106 5.98 -18.44 -5.92
CA GLU A 106 5.59 -17.35 -6.81
C GLU A 106 4.14 -17.56 -7.27
N ARG A 107 3.43 -16.45 -7.50
CA ARG A 107 2.09 -16.48 -8.09
C ARG A 107 1.95 -15.35 -9.10
N ALA A 108 1.25 -15.61 -10.20
CA ALA A 108 0.88 -14.54 -11.13
C ALA A 108 -0.07 -13.57 -10.44
N ALA A 109 0.26 -12.28 -10.50
CA ALA A 109 -0.49 -11.21 -9.85
C ALA A 109 -1.06 -10.18 -10.83
N GLY A 110 -0.70 -10.27 -12.11
CA GLY A 110 -1.14 -9.34 -13.14
C GLY A 110 -0.07 -9.12 -14.18
N ASP A 111 -0.03 -7.96 -14.77
CA ASP A 111 0.86 -7.65 -15.86
C ASP A 111 1.65 -6.36 -15.60
N PHE A 112 2.85 -6.30 -16.18
CA PHE A 112 3.60 -5.06 -16.36
C PHE A 112 3.32 -4.50 -17.74
N VAL A 113 3.16 -3.18 -17.82
CA VAL A 113 2.99 -2.43 -19.04
C VAL A 113 4.09 -1.39 -19.20
N PHE A 114 4.60 -1.23 -20.43
CA PHE A 114 5.57 -0.17 -20.69
C PHE A 114 4.88 1.18 -20.83
N HIS A 115 5.31 2.15 -20.02
CA HIS A 115 4.74 3.49 -20.01
C HIS A 115 5.61 4.46 -20.83
N ASN A 116 5.23 4.71 -22.07
CA ASN A 116 6.01 5.52 -23.02
C ASN A 116 6.38 6.92 -22.50
N ALA A 117 5.46 7.58 -21.79
CA ALA A 117 5.71 8.93 -21.26
C ALA A 117 6.74 8.96 -20.13
N HIS A 118 7.00 7.82 -19.47
CA HIS A 118 7.96 7.70 -18.37
C HIS A 118 9.19 6.88 -18.74
N ASN A 119 9.15 6.22 -19.91
CA ASN A 119 10.21 5.35 -20.42
C ASN A 119 10.63 4.23 -19.44
N HIS A 120 9.64 3.67 -18.71
CA HIS A 120 9.85 2.52 -17.82
C HIS A 120 8.57 1.70 -17.66
N TRP A 121 8.69 0.55 -16.98
CA TRP A 121 7.62 -0.40 -16.80
C TRP A 121 6.81 -0.10 -15.54
N HIS A 122 5.49 -0.30 -15.62
CA HIS A 122 4.54 -0.13 -14.53
C HIS A 122 3.77 -1.42 -14.26
N PHE A 123 3.57 -1.75 -13.00
CA PHE A 123 2.60 -2.77 -12.59
C PHE A 123 1.18 -2.22 -12.75
N GLU A 124 0.32 -3.00 -13.40
CA GLU A 124 -1.06 -2.61 -13.70
C GLU A 124 -2.00 -2.93 -12.53
N GLY A 125 -2.83 -1.97 -12.13
CA GLY A 125 -3.83 -2.17 -11.10
C GLY A 125 -3.32 -1.96 -9.66
N PHE A 126 -2.16 -1.31 -9.46
CA PHE A 126 -1.60 -1.11 -8.11
C PHE A 126 -2.43 -0.19 -7.23
N ALA A 127 -2.96 0.91 -7.75
CA ALA A 127 -3.79 1.82 -6.98
C ALA A 127 -4.89 2.44 -7.83
N ASN A 128 -5.98 2.84 -7.17
CA ASN A 128 -7.09 3.56 -7.77
C ASN A 128 -7.46 4.78 -6.93
N TYR A 129 -7.90 5.85 -7.60
CA TYR A 129 -8.36 7.07 -6.95
C TYR A 129 -9.77 7.41 -7.40
N SER A 130 -10.63 7.81 -6.46
CA SER A 130 -11.99 8.21 -6.78
C SER A 130 -12.45 9.40 -5.94
N LEU A 131 -13.44 10.15 -6.49
CA LEU A 131 -14.19 11.14 -5.75
C LEU A 131 -15.60 10.61 -5.49
N VAL A 132 -15.95 10.48 -4.22
CA VAL A 132 -17.26 10.05 -3.74
C VAL A 132 -17.95 11.24 -3.08
N THR A 133 -19.24 11.46 -3.36
CA THR A 133 -19.99 12.55 -2.74
C THR A 133 -20.03 12.42 -1.22
N ALA A 134 -20.04 13.56 -0.53
CA ALA A 134 -20.16 13.62 0.91
C ALA A 134 -21.02 14.81 1.33
N ASN A 135 -21.49 14.81 2.60
CA ASN A 135 -22.03 15.98 3.27
C ASN A 135 -21.03 16.52 4.29
N ALA A 136 -21.25 17.74 4.77
CA ALA A 136 -20.38 18.35 5.78
C ALA A 136 -20.21 17.49 7.05
N SER A 137 -21.28 16.82 7.47
CA SER A 137 -21.33 16.00 8.69
C SER A 137 -20.88 14.55 8.51
N ASP A 138 -20.65 14.07 7.26
CA ASP A 138 -20.35 12.66 7.03
C ASP A 138 -19.01 12.27 7.66
N THR A 139 -19.02 11.16 8.39
CA THR A 139 -17.83 10.51 8.97
C THR A 139 -17.53 9.17 8.31
N ALA A 140 -18.39 8.71 7.40
CA ALA A 140 -18.25 7.47 6.64
C ALA A 140 -18.38 7.74 5.13
N ILE A 141 -17.75 6.88 4.32
CA ILE A 141 -17.80 6.94 2.87
C ILE A 141 -19.01 6.13 2.40
N SER A 142 -20.15 6.80 2.25
CA SER A 142 -21.42 6.18 1.84
C SER A 142 -22.07 6.83 0.61
N GLY A 143 -21.39 7.79 0.01
CA GLY A 143 -21.89 8.55 -1.12
C GLY A 143 -21.75 7.82 -2.47
N ILE A 144 -22.01 8.56 -3.55
CA ILE A 144 -21.93 8.06 -4.93
C ILE A 144 -20.59 8.49 -5.53
N GLN A 145 -19.88 7.54 -6.15
CA GLN A 145 -18.68 7.85 -6.91
C GLN A 145 -19.03 8.74 -8.12
N LYS A 146 -18.43 9.90 -8.22
CA LYS A 146 -18.65 10.87 -9.31
C LYS A 146 -17.52 10.88 -10.33
N ARG A 147 -16.29 10.60 -9.91
CA ARG A 147 -15.09 10.62 -10.76
C ARG A 147 -14.10 9.57 -10.28
N SER A 148 -13.24 9.14 -11.18
CA SER A 148 -12.05 8.34 -10.87
C SER A 148 -10.85 8.87 -11.65
N SER A 149 -9.65 8.54 -11.18
CA SER A 149 -8.44 8.70 -11.96
C SER A 149 -8.40 7.66 -13.09
N GLN A 150 -7.74 8.01 -14.16
CA GLN A 150 -7.45 7.05 -15.24
C GLN A 150 -6.12 6.32 -15.03
N LYS A 151 -5.29 6.81 -14.10
CA LYS A 151 -4.03 6.17 -13.76
C LYS A 151 -4.28 5.05 -12.76
N THR A 152 -3.99 3.83 -13.16
CA THR A 152 -4.01 2.64 -12.31
C THR A 152 -2.68 1.89 -12.33
N THR A 153 -1.69 2.38 -13.11
CA THR A 153 -0.40 1.74 -13.32
C THR A 153 0.72 2.51 -12.64
N PHE A 154 1.61 1.79 -11.95
CA PHE A 154 2.64 2.38 -11.10
C PHE A 154 3.98 1.62 -11.20
N CYS A 155 5.08 2.38 -11.17
CA CYS A 155 6.40 1.86 -10.90
C CYS A 155 6.53 1.73 -9.38
N ILE A 156 6.37 0.53 -8.83
CA ILE A 156 6.36 0.29 -7.39
C ILE A 156 7.80 0.21 -6.90
N ILE A 157 8.25 1.21 -6.15
CA ILE A 157 9.61 1.31 -5.62
C ILE A 157 9.65 1.97 -4.22
N ASP A 158 10.73 1.75 -3.50
CA ASP A 158 10.98 2.36 -2.19
C ASP A 158 11.39 3.83 -2.33
N THR A 159 10.44 4.76 -2.27
CA THR A 159 10.72 6.19 -2.37
C THR A 159 10.87 6.88 -1.02
N ASN A 160 10.14 6.42 0.00
CA ASN A 160 10.07 7.04 1.31
C ASN A 160 10.16 5.99 2.42
N ARG A 161 11.04 6.21 3.41
CA ARG A 161 11.03 5.41 4.61
C ARG A 161 9.86 5.81 5.51
N LEU A 162 9.10 4.82 5.99
CA LEU A 162 8.05 5.02 6.99
C LEU A 162 8.68 5.30 8.36
N ASN A 163 8.08 6.21 9.13
CA ASN A 163 8.53 6.52 10.49
C ASN A 163 7.89 5.53 11.49
N VAL A 164 8.18 4.24 11.31
CA VAL A 164 7.69 3.14 12.14
C VAL A 164 8.81 2.14 12.37
N THR A 165 8.77 1.45 13.51
CA THR A 165 9.65 0.31 13.78
C THR A 165 8.85 -0.96 13.51
N LEU A 166 9.25 -1.69 12.48
CA LEU A 166 8.63 -2.95 12.08
C LEU A 166 9.66 -4.06 12.12
N GLU A 167 9.21 -5.26 12.51
CA GLU A 167 10.01 -6.46 12.36
C GLU A 167 10.32 -6.68 10.88
N HIS A 168 11.54 -7.12 10.55
CA HIS A 168 12.04 -7.30 9.20
C HIS A 168 12.15 -6.01 8.35
N SER A 169 12.02 -4.82 8.96
CA SER A 169 12.29 -3.57 8.27
C SER A 169 13.74 -3.52 7.79
N GLY A 170 13.93 -3.27 6.48
CA GLY A 170 15.22 -3.33 5.80
C GLY A 170 15.72 -1.99 5.26
N ALA A 171 16.88 -2.05 4.59
CA ALA A 171 17.37 -0.97 3.75
C ALA A 171 16.54 -0.88 2.46
N GLN A 172 16.60 0.27 1.79
CA GLN A 172 15.98 0.48 0.48
C GLN A 172 16.46 -0.60 -0.51
N THR A 173 15.53 -1.33 -1.12
CA THR A 173 15.82 -2.45 -2.03
C THR A 173 15.39 -2.14 -3.46
N TYR A 174 14.17 -1.66 -3.64
CA TYR A 174 13.57 -1.45 -4.96
C TYR A 174 13.71 0.02 -5.36
N THR A 175 14.45 0.29 -6.41
CA THR A 175 14.78 1.67 -6.83
C THR A 175 14.55 1.94 -8.31
N ARG A 176 14.17 0.94 -9.10
CA ARG A 176 14.05 1.02 -10.55
C ARG A 176 12.91 0.16 -11.08
N CYS A 177 12.41 0.50 -12.28
CA CYS A 177 11.36 -0.23 -12.99
C CYS A 177 11.76 -0.48 -14.45
N GLY A 178 12.95 -0.98 -14.69
CA GLY A 178 13.35 -1.50 -16.00
C GLY A 178 12.62 -2.80 -16.33
N GLN A 179 12.75 -3.25 -17.58
CA GLN A 179 12.06 -4.43 -18.10
C GLN A 179 12.30 -5.70 -17.28
N ASN A 180 13.51 -5.84 -16.74
CA ASN A 180 13.94 -7.03 -15.98
C ASN A 180 14.17 -6.73 -14.50
N ASP A 181 13.87 -5.50 -14.05
CA ASP A 181 14.07 -5.14 -12.65
C ASP A 181 12.98 -5.75 -11.78
N MET A 182 13.37 -6.28 -10.62
CA MET A 182 12.44 -6.55 -9.54
C MET A 182 11.89 -5.23 -9.02
N THR A 183 10.60 -5.12 -8.85
CA THR A 183 9.92 -3.95 -8.26
C THR A 183 9.20 -4.36 -6.99
N GLY A 184 8.89 -3.43 -6.12
CA GLY A 184 8.16 -3.75 -4.89
C GLY A 184 8.33 -2.74 -3.79
N LEU A 185 7.98 -3.16 -2.56
CA LEU A 185 8.11 -2.37 -1.34
C LEU A 185 8.79 -3.20 -0.25
N THR A 186 9.94 -2.74 0.20
CA THR A 186 10.59 -3.27 1.39
C THR A 186 9.73 -3.00 2.63
N VAL A 187 9.74 -3.88 3.61
CA VAL A 187 9.05 -3.67 4.90
C VAL A 187 9.51 -2.35 5.51
N GLY A 188 8.56 -1.48 5.88
CA GLY A 188 8.84 -0.16 6.44
C GLY A 188 9.19 0.92 5.40
N TRP A 189 8.95 0.64 4.12
CA TRP A 189 9.07 1.60 3.03
C TRP A 189 7.74 1.86 2.36
N ALA A 190 7.66 2.99 1.66
CA ALA A 190 6.50 3.41 0.91
C ALA A 190 6.89 3.92 -0.47
N ASP A 191 5.96 3.78 -1.40
CA ASP A 191 6.01 4.44 -2.70
C ASP A 191 5.16 5.70 -2.68
N ARG A 192 5.77 6.84 -2.99
CA ARG A 192 5.12 8.15 -3.03
C ARG A 192 5.03 8.68 -4.45
N TYR A 193 3.83 8.98 -4.87
CA TYR A 193 3.54 9.70 -6.11
C TYR A 193 3.13 11.14 -5.79
N GLY A 194 3.97 12.10 -6.18
CA GLY A 194 3.74 13.52 -5.97
C GLY A 194 2.62 14.09 -6.85
N TRP A 195 1.96 15.12 -6.38
CA TRP A 195 0.86 15.80 -7.07
C TRP A 195 1.24 16.34 -8.48
N ASP A 196 2.52 16.60 -8.70
CA ASP A 196 3.12 17.15 -9.92
C ASP A 196 3.35 16.07 -11.00
N LEU A 197 3.32 14.79 -10.64
CA LEU A 197 3.54 13.70 -11.59
C LEU A 197 2.37 13.54 -12.55
N ALA A 198 2.68 13.12 -13.76
CA ALA A 198 1.69 12.80 -14.78
C ALA A 198 0.73 11.70 -14.28
N GLY A 199 -0.58 11.92 -14.50
CA GLY A 199 -1.62 10.99 -14.08
C GLY A 199 -2.07 11.14 -12.61
N GLN A 200 -1.37 11.92 -11.76
CA GLN A 200 -1.79 12.19 -10.37
C GLN A 200 -2.88 13.28 -10.33
N GLN A 201 -3.98 13.05 -11.06
CA GLN A 201 -5.12 13.96 -11.12
C GLN A 201 -6.44 13.25 -11.35
N ILE A 202 -7.51 13.92 -10.95
CA ILE A 202 -8.89 13.61 -11.28
C ILE A 202 -9.52 14.82 -11.98
N ALA A 203 -10.15 14.60 -13.14
CA ALA A 203 -10.81 15.66 -13.88
C ALA A 203 -12.03 16.18 -13.10
N LEU A 204 -12.14 17.51 -12.98
CA LEU A 204 -13.23 18.19 -12.27
C LEU A 204 -14.20 18.92 -13.21
N ASN A 205 -13.96 18.95 -14.52
CA ASN A 205 -14.87 19.61 -15.46
C ASN A 205 -16.29 19.06 -15.31
N GLY A 206 -17.28 19.95 -15.11
CA GLY A 206 -18.68 19.59 -14.91
C GLY A 206 -18.99 18.95 -13.54
N LEU A 207 -18.03 18.91 -12.60
CA LEU A 207 -18.30 18.52 -11.23
C LEU A 207 -18.77 19.75 -10.45
N ALA A 208 -19.88 19.61 -9.70
CA ALA A 208 -20.40 20.67 -8.84
C ALA A 208 -19.49 20.94 -7.64
N ASP A 209 -19.55 22.15 -7.11
CA ASP A 209 -18.94 22.47 -5.82
C ASP A 209 -19.64 21.67 -4.70
N GLY A 210 -18.91 21.40 -3.62
CA GLY A 210 -19.47 20.64 -2.48
C GLY A 210 -18.43 19.78 -1.79
N TYR A 211 -18.92 18.89 -0.93
CA TYR A 211 -18.09 17.97 -0.16
C TYR A 211 -17.89 16.66 -0.89
N TYR A 212 -16.66 16.14 -0.81
CA TYR A 212 -16.27 14.86 -1.43
C TYR A 212 -15.29 14.11 -0.53
N TRP A 213 -15.30 12.80 -0.64
CA TRP A 213 -14.19 11.96 -0.22
C TRP A 213 -13.26 11.72 -1.41
N LEU A 214 -12.00 12.13 -1.31
CA LEU A 214 -10.93 11.69 -2.19
C LEU A 214 -10.40 10.38 -1.63
N VAL A 215 -10.79 9.29 -2.26
CA VAL A 215 -10.47 7.92 -1.83
C VAL A 215 -9.29 7.41 -2.64
N SER A 216 -8.31 6.82 -1.96
CA SER A 216 -7.20 6.09 -2.55
C SER A 216 -7.20 4.66 -2.03
N THR A 217 -7.15 3.67 -2.93
CA THR A 217 -7.15 2.25 -2.58
C THR A 217 -5.98 1.56 -3.29
N ALA A 218 -5.04 1.00 -2.52
CA ALA A 218 -4.01 0.12 -3.04
C ALA A 218 -4.62 -1.26 -3.34
N ASP A 219 -4.01 -1.98 -4.26
CA ASP A 219 -4.47 -3.31 -4.73
C ASP A 219 -6.00 -3.47 -4.83
N PHE A 220 -6.66 -2.47 -5.42
CA PHE A 220 -8.12 -2.39 -5.50
C PHE A 220 -8.77 -3.55 -6.26
N GLN A 221 -8.00 -4.39 -6.91
CA GLN A 221 -8.44 -5.61 -7.60
C GLN A 221 -8.12 -6.88 -6.82
N GLN A 222 -7.51 -6.78 -5.64
CA GLN A 222 -7.12 -7.90 -4.78
C GLN A 222 -6.27 -8.95 -5.54
N ARG A 223 -5.28 -8.48 -6.26
CA ARG A 223 -4.38 -9.32 -7.06
C ARG A 223 -3.14 -9.77 -6.29
N LEU A 224 -2.78 -9.06 -5.25
CA LEU A 224 -1.64 -9.37 -4.39
C LEU A 224 -2.08 -10.25 -3.22
N SER A 225 -1.16 -11.04 -2.68
CA SER A 225 -1.39 -11.72 -1.40
C SER A 225 -0.84 -10.84 -0.30
N GLU A 226 -1.68 -10.46 0.64
CA GLU A 226 -1.36 -9.57 1.74
C GLU A 226 -1.76 -10.18 3.09
N THR A 227 -1.21 -9.67 4.17
CA THR A 227 -1.60 -10.09 5.52
C THR A 227 -3.00 -9.60 5.88
N ASN A 228 -3.38 -8.40 5.39
CA ASN A 228 -4.67 -7.80 5.67
C ASN A 228 -5.19 -7.04 4.44
N GLU A 229 -6.24 -7.56 3.82
CA GLU A 229 -6.88 -7.00 2.62
C GLU A 229 -7.90 -5.89 2.92
N THR A 230 -8.11 -5.53 4.20
CA THR A 230 -9.19 -4.61 4.62
C THR A 230 -8.70 -3.22 4.97
N ASN A 231 -7.40 -2.97 4.93
CA ASN A 231 -6.77 -1.69 5.32
C ASN A 231 -6.08 -0.96 4.16
N ASN A 232 -6.27 -1.41 2.92
CA ASN A 232 -5.64 -0.87 1.70
C ASN A 232 -6.17 0.53 1.30
N CYS A 233 -7.15 1.06 2.00
CA CYS A 233 -7.87 2.27 1.64
C CYS A 233 -7.63 3.41 2.64
N ALA A 234 -7.41 4.62 2.10
CA ALA A 234 -7.44 5.87 2.86
C ALA A 234 -8.18 6.95 2.10
N ALA A 235 -8.85 7.84 2.82
CA ALA A 235 -9.58 8.93 2.21
C ALA A 235 -9.30 10.28 2.90
N ALA A 236 -9.22 11.33 2.10
CA ALA A 236 -9.30 12.71 2.55
C ALA A 236 -10.71 13.26 2.29
N LYS A 237 -11.34 13.83 3.31
CA LYS A 237 -12.57 14.60 3.14
C LYS A 237 -12.19 15.99 2.67
N ILE A 238 -12.74 16.40 1.54
CA ILE A 238 -12.45 17.71 0.93
C ILE A 238 -13.72 18.48 0.65
N GLU A 239 -13.61 19.80 0.64
CA GLU A 239 -14.64 20.69 0.13
C GLU A 239 -14.11 21.44 -1.07
N ILE A 240 -14.79 21.37 -2.20
CA ILE A 240 -14.49 22.09 -3.45
C ILE A 240 -15.36 23.34 -3.53
N ARG A 241 -14.74 24.50 -3.72
CA ARG A 241 -15.42 25.79 -3.97
C ARG A 241 -14.73 26.50 -5.12
N GLY A 242 -15.36 26.50 -6.28
CA GLY A 242 -14.77 27.09 -7.49
C GLY A 242 -13.41 26.48 -7.83
N THR A 243 -12.34 27.24 -7.70
CA THR A 243 -10.97 26.81 -7.94
C THR A 243 -10.18 26.49 -6.66
N SER A 244 -10.85 26.49 -5.52
CA SER A 244 -10.25 26.20 -4.21
C SER A 244 -10.67 24.82 -3.70
N VAL A 245 -9.78 24.19 -2.95
CA VAL A 245 -10.06 22.95 -2.23
C VAL A 245 -9.60 23.09 -0.78
N TYR A 246 -10.43 22.59 0.14
CA TYR A 246 -10.19 22.67 1.58
C TYR A 246 -10.19 21.26 2.16
N ASP A 247 -9.18 20.92 2.95
CA ASP A 247 -9.14 19.70 3.75
C ASP A 247 -10.16 19.78 4.89
N ARG A 248 -11.01 18.77 5.03
CA ARG A 248 -12.09 18.69 6.03
C ARG A 248 -12.00 17.46 6.91
N GLY A 249 -10.89 16.75 6.85
CA GLY A 249 -10.64 15.55 7.66
C GLY A 249 -10.19 14.34 6.84
N HIS A 250 -10.26 13.18 7.46
CA HIS A 250 -9.85 11.93 6.80
C HIS A 250 -10.54 10.72 7.41
N LYS A 251 -10.46 9.59 6.71
CA LYS A 251 -10.81 8.25 7.20
C LYS A 251 -9.75 7.26 6.75
N ILE A 252 -9.20 6.49 7.69
CA ILE A 252 -8.18 5.47 7.50
C ILE A 252 -8.41 4.35 8.54
N PRO A 253 -8.56 3.08 8.12
CA PRO A 253 -8.92 2.70 6.75
C PRO A 253 -10.31 3.19 6.37
N CYS A 254 -10.59 3.22 5.08
CA CYS A 254 -11.93 3.57 4.64
C CYS A 254 -12.93 2.42 4.96
#